data_3f5a39e3314a7f3379343df116eaf129
#
_entry.id   3f5a39e3314a7f3379343df116eaf129
#
_cell.length_a   1.000
_cell.length_b   1.000
_cell.length_c   1.000
_cell.angle_alpha   90.00
_cell.angle_beta   90.00
_cell.angle_gamma   90.00
#
_symmetry.space_group_name_H-M   'P 1'
#
loop_
_entity.id
_entity.type
_entity.pdbx_description
1 polymer ?
#
loop_
_entity_poly.entity_id
_entity_poly.type
_entity_poly.pdbx_seq_one_letter_code
_entity_poly.pdbx_strand_id
1 'polypeptide(L)'
;MRWLLRQYPAFDPLAWLGLASLAIVWSVAGSSARVQPEHRGAPARFDVQLDTSKGPIVIEVHRDWAPHGADRFYELVNAGYYDDNRFFRVVKGQWAQFGVNGDPRIATEWRSRTIPDDPPKQSNVRGTVTFAFAVPNGRTTQVYIALADLSARQDAQGFTPFGRVRSGMDVADALNSEYGETAGGGIRAGKQQPLFDGGNAWLDREFPRLDRIVRAKVMK
;
A
#
# COMPACT_ATOMS: atom_id res chain seq x y z
N MET A 1 6.04 -53.10 39.14
CA MET A 1 6.16 -52.57 40.54
C MET A 1 5.18 -51.42 40.58
N ARG A 2 4.01 -51.70 41.02
CA ARG A 2 3.35 -51.65 42.33
C ARG A 2 3.25 -50.23 42.90
N TRP A 3 1.98 -49.83 43.00
CA TRP A 3 1.20 -49.20 44.07
C TRP A 3 1.12 -47.66 43.94
N LEU A 4 -0.03 -46.93 44.12
CA LEU A 4 -1.26 -47.15 44.88
C LEU A 4 -2.40 -46.24 44.35
N LEU A 5 -3.59 -46.82 44.33
CA LEU A 5 -4.91 -46.20 44.30
C LEU A 5 -5.20 -45.47 45.63
N ARG A 6 -5.78 -44.29 45.64
CA ARG A 6 -6.53 -43.72 46.76
C ARG A 6 -7.81 -43.07 46.28
N GLN A 7 -8.86 -43.80 46.43
CA GLN A 7 -10.13 -43.64 47.10
C GLN A 7 -10.78 -42.25 47.07
N TYR A 8 -11.93 -42.21 46.44
CA TYR A 8 -12.96 -41.17 46.56
C TYR A 8 -13.84 -41.47 47.76
N PRO A 9 -14.26 -40.50 48.61
CA PRO A 9 -15.37 -40.68 49.53
C PRO A 9 -16.70 -40.40 48.85
N ALA A 10 -17.70 -41.13 49.32
CA ALA A 10 -19.07 -41.24 48.84
C ALA A 10 -19.88 -39.93 48.98
N PHE A 11 -20.75 -39.73 47.99
CA PHE A 11 -21.80 -38.72 48.02
C PHE A 11 -22.93 -39.15 48.96
N ASP A 12 -23.35 -38.22 49.80
CA ASP A 12 -24.56 -38.32 50.62
C ASP A 12 -25.64 -37.42 49.98
N PRO A 13 -26.79 -37.95 49.57
CA PRO A 13 -27.86 -37.14 49.05
C PRO A 13 -28.93 -36.96 50.11
N LEU A 14 -29.05 -35.83 50.71
CA LEU A 14 -30.29 -35.30 51.33
C LEU A 14 -29.95 -34.08 52.20
N ALA A 15 -30.34 -32.92 51.75
CA ALA A 15 -31.02 -31.89 52.51
C ALA A 15 -30.81 -30.49 51.94
N TRP A 16 -31.92 -29.87 51.85
CA TRP A 16 -32.24 -28.43 51.92
C TRP A 16 -32.88 -27.85 50.68
N LEU A 17 -34.22 -27.92 50.72
CA LEU A 17 -35.11 -26.97 50.08
C LEU A 17 -34.89 -25.57 50.63
N GLY A 18 -34.49 -24.69 49.78
CA GLY A 18 -34.39 -23.24 50.03
C GLY A 18 -34.80 -22.50 48.77
N LEU A 19 -36.04 -22.07 48.69
CA LEU A 19 -36.55 -21.17 47.66
C LEU A 19 -35.84 -19.83 47.76
N ALA A 20 -34.97 -19.53 46.82
CA ALA A 20 -34.51 -18.17 46.53
C ALA A 20 -34.80 -17.83 45.09
N SER A 21 -35.86 -17.05 44.87
CA SER A 21 -36.22 -16.47 43.60
C SER A 21 -35.14 -15.48 43.19
N LEU A 22 -34.21 -15.90 42.33
CA LEU A 22 -33.27 -14.96 41.67
C LEU A 22 -33.96 -14.41 40.43
N ALA A 23 -34.36 -13.14 40.50
CA ALA A 23 -34.74 -12.36 39.33
C ALA A 23 -33.52 -12.17 38.43
N ILE A 24 -33.46 -12.89 37.32
CA ILE A 24 -32.43 -12.67 36.29
C ILE A 24 -32.82 -11.41 35.54
N VAL A 25 -32.18 -10.30 35.91
CA VAL A 25 -32.21 -9.07 35.12
C VAL A 25 -31.34 -9.32 33.88
N TRP A 26 -31.97 -9.57 32.74
CA TRP A 26 -31.29 -9.56 31.46
C TRP A 26 -30.92 -8.11 31.12
N SER A 27 -29.68 -7.74 31.43
CA SER A 27 -29.07 -6.54 30.88
C SER A 27 -28.83 -6.82 29.39
N VAL A 28 -29.74 -6.30 28.55
CA VAL A 28 -29.49 -6.20 27.11
C VAL A 28 -28.39 -5.14 26.94
N ALA A 29 -27.15 -5.58 27.02
CA ALA A 29 -26.03 -4.77 26.56
C ALA A 29 -26.21 -4.61 25.06
N GLY A 30 -26.80 -3.51 24.66
CA GLY A 30 -26.85 -3.08 23.25
C GLY A 30 -25.42 -2.97 22.76
N SER A 31 -24.91 -4.00 22.08
CA SER A 31 -23.72 -3.88 21.27
C SER A 31 -24.03 -2.85 20.19
N SER A 32 -23.65 -1.59 20.47
CA SER A 32 -23.49 -0.58 19.41
C SER A 32 -22.39 -1.12 18.50
N ALA A 33 -22.76 -1.95 17.54
CA ALA A 33 -21.90 -2.30 16.44
C ALA A 33 -21.46 -0.96 15.85
N ARG A 34 -20.20 -0.60 16.11
CA ARG A 34 -19.55 0.55 15.48
C ARG A 34 -19.62 0.23 13.98
N VAL A 35 -20.59 0.85 13.28
CA VAL A 35 -20.66 0.79 11.82
C VAL A 35 -19.34 1.36 11.35
N GLN A 36 -18.44 0.47 10.98
CA GLN A 36 -17.25 0.87 10.25
C GLN A 36 -17.77 1.52 8.96
N PRO A 37 -17.30 2.73 8.61
CA PRO A 37 -17.71 3.32 7.34
C PRO A 37 -17.45 2.28 6.26
N GLU A 38 -18.50 1.90 5.53
CA GLU A 38 -18.34 1.04 4.36
C GLU A 38 -17.22 1.65 3.53
N HIS A 39 -16.19 0.87 3.29
CA HIS A 39 -15.08 1.25 2.45
C HIS A 39 -15.64 1.37 1.03
N ARG A 40 -16.23 2.54 0.73
CA ARG A 40 -16.67 2.84 -0.63
C ARG A 40 -15.41 2.84 -1.47
N GLY A 41 -15.27 1.82 -2.30
CA GLY A 41 -14.14 1.72 -3.22
C GLY A 41 -13.97 3.01 -4.03
N ALA A 42 -12.83 3.15 -4.68
CA ALA A 42 -12.58 4.30 -5.55
C ALA A 42 -13.67 4.44 -6.63
N PRO A 43 -13.90 5.65 -7.17
CA PRO A 43 -14.72 5.84 -8.36
C PRO A 43 -14.27 4.92 -9.50
N ALA A 44 -15.19 4.57 -10.42
CA ALA A 44 -14.86 3.74 -11.57
C ALA A 44 -13.73 4.32 -12.44
N ARG A 45 -13.69 5.65 -12.52
CA ARG A 45 -12.60 6.45 -13.11
C ARG A 45 -12.39 7.71 -12.31
N PHE A 46 -11.15 8.14 -12.16
CA PHE A 46 -10.78 9.41 -11.54
C PHE A 46 -9.39 9.83 -12.00
N ASP A 47 -9.14 11.13 -11.96
CA ASP A 47 -7.84 11.70 -12.25
C ASP A 47 -7.12 12.05 -10.94
N VAL A 48 -5.82 11.78 -10.89
CA VAL A 48 -4.93 12.20 -9.82
C VAL A 48 -3.86 13.11 -10.39
N GLN A 49 -3.75 14.32 -9.85
CA GLN A 49 -2.64 15.21 -10.17
C GLN A 49 -1.53 15.04 -9.15
N LEU A 50 -0.32 14.76 -9.65
CA LEU A 50 0.94 14.82 -8.90
C LEU A 50 1.58 16.16 -9.23
N ASP A 51 1.61 17.09 -8.28
CA ASP A 51 2.39 18.32 -8.37
C ASP A 51 3.84 17.96 -8.04
N THR A 52 4.74 17.94 -9.03
CA THR A 52 6.12 17.51 -8.83
C THR A 52 7.10 18.69 -8.88
N SER A 53 8.36 18.46 -8.47
CA SER A 53 9.44 19.44 -8.60
C SER A 53 9.78 19.83 -10.06
N LYS A 54 9.28 19.04 -11.04
CA LYS A 54 9.49 19.28 -12.48
C LYS A 54 8.25 19.79 -13.21
N GLY A 55 7.10 19.85 -12.52
CA GLY A 55 5.81 20.21 -13.09
C GLY A 55 4.73 19.18 -12.78
N PRO A 56 3.50 19.38 -13.25
CA PRO A 56 2.41 18.49 -12.96
C PRO A 56 2.41 17.24 -13.86
N ILE A 57 2.05 16.10 -13.26
CA ILE A 57 1.74 14.85 -13.96
C ILE A 57 0.30 14.50 -13.58
N VAL A 58 -0.56 14.25 -14.57
CA VAL A 58 -1.93 13.79 -14.34
C VAL A 58 -2.06 12.34 -14.73
N ILE A 59 -2.54 11.52 -13.77
CA ILE A 59 -2.78 10.10 -13.93
C ILE A 59 -4.28 9.86 -14.02
N GLU A 60 -4.76 9.28 -15.12
CA GLU A 60 -6.11 8.75 -15.26
C GLU A 60 -6.13 7.33 -14.69
N VAL A 61 -6.93 7.09 -13.65
CA VAL A 61 -7.07 5.80 -12.99
C VAL A 61 -8.33 5.10 -13.46
N HIS A 62 -8.22 3.81 -13.75
CA HIS A 62 -9.28 2.94 -14.23
C HIS A 62 -9.47 1.79 -13.25
N ARG A 63 -10.51 1.84 -12.42
CA ARG A 63 -10.78 0.83 -11.42
C ARG A 63 -11.04 -0.55 -12.02
N ASP A 64 -11.64 -0.60 -13.21
CA ASP A 64 -11.92 -1.85 -13.92
C ASP A 64 -10.66 -2.55 -14.44
N TRP A 65 -9.52 -1.86 -14.57
CA TRP A 65 -8.24 -2.46 -14.97
C TRP A 65 -7.64 -3.28 -13.82
N ALA A 66 -7.60 -2.71 -12.62
CA ALA A 66 -7.03 -3.32 -11.42
C ALA A 66 -7.76 -2.77 -10.18
N PRO A 67 -8.88 -3.38 -9.77
CA PRO A 67 -9.72 -2.85 -8.68
C PRO A 67 -8.98 -2.65 -7.36
N HIS A 68 -8.18 -3.62 -6.93
CA HIS A 68 -7.42 -3.52 -5.68
C HIS A 68 -6.35 -2.43 -5.75
N GLY A 69 -5.66 -2.35 -6.88
CA GLY A 69 -4.65 -1.31 -7.11
C GLY A 69 -5.27 0.08 -7.14
N ALA A 70 -6.38 0.28 -7.87
CA ALA A 70 -7.07 1.56 -7.97
C ALA A 70 -7.62 2.02 -6.61
N ASP A 71 -8.26 1.12 -5.84
CA ASP A 71 -8.78 1.40 -4.52
C ASP A 71 -7.65 1.80 -3.55
N ARG A 72 -6.53 1.08 -3.56
CA ARG A 72 -5.35 1.40 -2.75
C ARG A 72 -4.74 2.74 -3.14
N PHE A 73 -4.61 3.03 -4.43
CA PHE A 73 -4.05 4.30 -4.89
C PHE A 73 -4.94 5.48 -4.47
N TYR A 74 -6.26 5.34 -4.59
CA TYR A 74 -7.24 6.32 -4.13
C TYR A 74 -7.15 6.58 -2.63
N GLU A 75 -7.05 5.51 -1.83
CA GLU A 75 -6.86 5.58 -0.37
C GLU A 75 -5.60 6.38 -0.01
N LEU A 76 -4.46 6.03 -0.63
CA LEU A 76 -3.17 6.65 -0.34
C LEU A 76 -3.13 8.13 -0.74
N VAL A 77 -3.73 8.50 -1.90
CA VAL A 77 -3.82 9.89 -2.34
C VAL A 77 -4.68 10.71 -1.38
N ASN A 78 -5.85 10.20 -0.97
CA ASN A 78 -6.74 10.92 -0.04
C ASN A 78 -6.16 11.02 1.38
N ALA A 79 -5.30 10.07 1.78
CA ALA A 79 -4.56 10.13 3.04
C ALA A 79 -3.35 11.07 3.00
N GLY A 80 -3.03 11.69 1.85
CA GLY A 80 -1.82 12.50 1.67
C GLY A 80 -0.52 11.68 1.74
N TYR A 81 -0.61 10.36 1.56
CA TYR A 81 0.55 9.46 1.72
C TYR A 81 1.68 9.79 0.76
N TYR A 82 1.36 10.28 -0.45
CA TYR A 82 2.35 10.60 -1.48
C TYR A 82 2.88 12.05 -1.41
N ASP A 83 2.38 12.87 -0.49
CA ASP A 83 2.90 14.22 -0.32
C ASP A 83 4.36 14.17 0.15
N ASP A 84 5.19 15.05 -0.40
CA ASP A 84 6.65 15.10 -0.22
C ASP A 84 7.38 13.77 -0.50
N ASN A 85 6.82 12.92 -1.36
CA ASN A 85 7.38 11.62 -1.72
C ASN A 85 8.48 11.79 -2.77
N ARG A 86 9.60 11.08 -2.63
CA ARG A 86 10.70 11.11 -3.61
C ARG A 86 10.49 10.10 -4.71
N PHE A 87 10.84 10.46 -5.97
CA PHE A 87 11.07 9.50 -7.03
C PHE A 87 12.41 8.82 -6.76
N PHE A 88 12.43 7.89 -5.84
CA PHE A 88 13.67 7.32 -5.31
C PHE A 88 14.38 6.36 -6.27
N ARG A 89 13.72 5.94 -7.34
CA ARG A 89 14.28 5.04 -8.35
C ARG A 89 13.78 5.40 -9.75
N VAL A 90 14.57 6.21 -10.45
CA VAL A 90 14.29 6.58 -11.84
C VAL A 90 15.32 5.92 -12.74
N VAL A 91 14.89 5.00 -13.57
CA VAL A 91 15.73 4.35 -14.58
C VAL A 91 15.36 4.91 -15.94
N LYS A 92 16.27 5.72 -16.49
CA LYS A 92 16.05 6.45 -17.73
C LYS A 92 15.53 5.54 -18.85
N GLY A 93 14.43 5.92 -19.49
CA GLY A 93 13.82 5.17 -20.58
C GLY A 93 13.24 3.81 -20.14
N GLN A 94 13.01 3.59 -18.84
CA GLN A 94 12.34 2.40 -18.33
C GLN A 94 11.19 2.76 -17.39
N TRP A 95 11.47 3.32 -16.20
CA TRP A 95 10.43 3.69 -15.22
C TRP A 95 10.88 4.78 -14.25
N ALA A 96 9.87 5.43 -13.65
CA ALA A 96 10.03 6.32 -12.51
C ALA A 96 9.21 5.79 -11.34
N GLN A 97 9.87 5.35 -10.26
CA GLN A 97 9.26 4.70 -9.10
C GLN A 97 9.27 5.61 -7.87
N PHE A 98 8.14 5.62 -7.16
CA PHE A 98 7.90 6.36 -5.92
C PHE A 98 7.03 5.51 -4.97
N GLY A 99 6.68 6.03 -3.80
CA GLY A 99 5.69 5.43 -2.91
C GLY A 99 6.26 4.81 -1.64
N VAL A 100 7.43 5.28 -1.19
CA VAL A 100 7.85 5.11 0.20
C VAL A 100 7.71 6.46 0.89
N ASN A 101 6.88 6.56 1.93
CA ASN A 101 6.63 7.82 2.62
C ASN A 101 7.90 8.35 3.29
N GLY A 102 8.06 9.68 3.27
CA GLY A 102 9.24 10.33 3.83
C GLY A 102 9.37 10.25 5.36
N ASP A 103 8.27 9.98 6.09
CA ASP A 103 8.30 9.65 7.52
C ASP A 103 8.46 8.12 7.68
N PRO A 104 9.56 7.65 8.29
CA PRO A 104 9.81 6.22 8.50
C PRO A 104 8.71 5.48 9.27
N ARG A 105 8.02 6.16 10.20
CA ARG A 105 6.93 5.56 10.98
C ARG A 105 5.73 5.24 10.08
N ILE A 106 5.35 6.20 9.25
CA ILE A 106 4.26 6.04 8.27
C ILE A 106 4.64 4.98 7.23
N ALA A 107 5.86 5.06 6.69
CA ALA A 107 6.36 4.09 5.72
C ALA A 107 6.33 2.65 6.27
N THR A 108 6.76 2.45 7.51
CA THR A 108 6.77 1.14 8.19
C THR A 108 5.37 0.62 8.45
N GLU A 109 4.45 1.47 8.91
CA GLU A 109 3.05 1.11 9.14
C GLU A 109 2.39 0.57 7.85
N TRP A 110 2.58 1.26 6.73
CA TRP A 110 1.99 0.87 5.46
C TRP A 110 2.69 -0.31 4.78
N ARG A 111 3.93 -0.59 5.13
CA ARG A 111 4.71 -1.70 4.55
C ARG A 111 4.08 -3.07 4.78
N SER A 112 3.31 -3.25 5.86
CA SER A 112 2.61 -4.51 6.17
C SER A 112 1.20 -4.59 5.59
N ARG A 113 0.66 -3.50 5.03
CA ARG A 113 -0.70 -3.42 4.51
C ARG A 113 -0.75 -3.85 3.04
N THR A 114 -0.59 -5.13 2.79
CA THR A 114 -0.63 -5.67 1.43
C THR A 114 -2.04 -5.70 0.86
N ILE A 115 -2.13 -5.74 -0.47
CA ILE A 115 -3.38 -5.98 -1.21
C ILE A 115 -3.24 -7.23 -2.08
N PRO A 116 -4.34 -7.93 -2.39
CA PRO A 116 -4.34 -9.04 -3.35
C PRO A 116 -3.88 -8.59 -4.73
N ASP A 117 -3.38 -9.54 -5.49
CA ASP A 117 -3.04 -9.30 -6.88
C ASP A 117 -4.30 -9.16 -7.72
N ASP A 118 -4.33 -8.14 -8.57
CA ASP A 118 -5.36 -7.99 -9.61
C ASP A 118 -4.99 -8.84 -10.83
N PRO A 119 -5.98 -9.43 -11.52
CA PRO A 119 -5.72 -10.11 -12.79
C PRO A 119 -5.28 -9.11 -13.87
N PRO A 120 -4.28 -9.42 -14.69
CA PRO A 120 -3.78 -8.53 -15.72
C PRO A 120 -4.85 -8.29 -16.81
N LYS A 121 -5.20 -7.03 -17.04
CA LYS A 121 -6.15 -6.61 -18.08
C LYS A 121 -5.54 -5.63 -19.07
N GLN A 122 -4.39 -5.05 -18.73
CA GLN A 122 -3.68 -4.08 -19.56
C GLN A 122 -2.20 -4.43 -19.60
N SER A 123 -1.56 -4.14 -20.74
CA SER A 123 -0.11 -4.29 -20.89
C SER A 123 0.64 -3.08 -20.33
N ASN A 124 1.86 -3.33 -19.83
CA ASN A 124 2.76 -2.32 -19.27
C ASN A 124 3.46 -1.51 -20.37
N VAL A 125 2.68 -0.80 -21.18
CA VAL A 125 3.20 0.10 -22.24
C VAL A 125 3.59 1.45 -21.65
N ARG A 126 4.31 2.26 -22.45
CA ARG A 126 4.69 3.62 -22.04
C ARG A 126 3.49 4.42 -21.52
N GLY A 127 3.69 5.08 -20.39
CA GLY A 127 2.70 5.90 -19.71
C GLY A 127 1.81 5.14 -18.73
N THR A 128 1.82 3.82 -18.70
CA THR A 128 1.04 3.07 -17.70
C THR A 128 1.59 3.25 -16.29
N VAL A 129 0.69 3.14 -15.30
CA VAL A 129 0.99 3.28 -13.86
C VAL A 129 0.62 2.00 -13.16
N THR A 130 1.59 1.44 -12.42
CA THR A 130 1.50 0.08 -11.91
C THR A 130 2.11 -0.01 -10.51
N PHE A 131 1.52 -0.83 -9.61
CA PHE A 131 2.14 -1.11 -8.32
C PHE A 131 3.36 -2.02 -8.47
N ALA A 132 4.45 -1.64 -7.82
CA ALA A 132 5.63 -2.50 -7.67
C ALA A 132 5.40 -3.54 -6.58
N PHE A 133 5.92 -4.75 -6.78
CA PHE A 133 5.88 -5.84 -5.81
C PHE A 133 7.12 -6.73 -5.94
N ALA A 134 7.40 -7.53 -4.91
CA ALA A 134 8.51 -8.47 -4.91
C ALA A 134 8.03 -9.94 -4.75
N VAL A 135 6.84 -10.14 -4.22
CA VAL A 135 6.22 -11.46 -3.99
C VAL A 135 4.73 -11.38 -4.34
N PRO A 136 4.07 -12.47 -4.71
CA PRO A 136 2.62 -12.51 -4.93
C PRO A 136 1.85 -11.94 -3.74
N ASN A 137 0.79 -11.16 -4.01
CA ASN A 137 0.00 -10.44 -3.02
C ASN A 137 0.82 -9.50 -2.11
N GLY A 138 1.98 -9.04 -2.59
CA GLY A 138 2.92 -8.20 -1.83
C GLY A 138 2.88 -6.71 -2.19
N ARG A 139 1.89 -6.26 -2.96
CA ARG A 139 1.70 -4.84 -3.29
C ARG A 139 1.29 -4.06 -2.04
N THR A 140 1.92 -2.90 -1.81
CA THR A 140 1.59 -2.04 -0.67
C THR A 140 1.34 -0.60 -1.09
N THR A 141 2.40 0.17 -1.30
CA THR A 141 2.34 1.62 -1.56
C THR A 141 3.20 2.09 -2.73
N GLN A 142 4.18 1.27 -3.15
CA GLN A 142 5.12 1.67 -4.19
C GLN A 142 4.51 1.53 -5.58
N VAL A 143 4.67 2.58 -6.39
CA VAL A 143 4.11 2.70 -7.74
C VAL A 143 5.21 3.13 -8.70
N TYR A 144 5.13 2.72 -9.95
CA TYR A 144 5.97 3.25 -11.01
C TYR A 144 5.17 3.71 -12.21
N ILE A 145 5.71 4.71 -12.91
CA ILE A 145 5.28 5.16 -14.23
C ILE A 145 6.20 4.51 -15.25
N ALA A 146 5.64 3.82 -16.25
CA ALA A 146 6.43 3.25 -17.34
C ALA A 146 6.87 4.36 -18.31
N LEU A 147 8.17 4.55 -18.49
CA LEU A 147 8.75 5.53 -19.41
C LEU A 147 9.01 4.95 -20.80
N ALA A 148 8.83 3.64 -20.96
CA ALA A 148 8.94 2.91 -22.23
C ALA A 148 7.90 1.79 -22.28
N ASP A 149 7.85 1.06 -23.38
CA ASP A 149 7.11 -0.20 -23.47
C ASP A 149 7.88 -1.28 -22.69
N LEU A 150 7.28 -1.76 -21.60
CA LEU A 150 7.82 -2.78 -20.71
C LEU A 150 7.05 -4.11 -20.81
N SER A 151 6.08 -4.20 -21.72
CA SER A 151 5.13 -5.32 -21.84
C SER A 151 5.81 -6.68 -21.96
N ALA A 152 6.84 -6.80 -22.80
CA ALA A 152 7.58 -8.03 -23.02
C ALA A 152 8.15 -8.68 -21.73
N ARG A 153 8.41 -7.86 -20.70
CA ARG A 153 8.98 -8.33 -19.41
C ARG A 153 7.98 -8.28 -18.28
N GLN A 154 7.23 -7.18 -18.15
CA GLN A 154 6.42 -6.90 -16.98
C GLN A 154 5.09 -7.68 -16.98
N ASP A 155 4.48 -7.87 -18.16
CA ASP A 155 3.18 -8.57 -18.25
C ASP A 155 3.31 -10.03 -17.79
N ALA A 156 4.34 -10.73 -18.25
CA ALA A 156 4.61 -12.11 -17.83
C ALA A 156 4.94 -12.26 -16.33
N GLN A 157 5.36 -11.17 -15.68
CA GLN A 157 5.66 -11.14 -14.24
C GLN A 157 4.45 -10.76 -13.38
N GLY A 158 3.29 -10.48 -13.99
CA GLY A 158 2.07 -10.14 -13.28
C GLY A 158 1.97 -8.69 -12.81
N PHE A 159 2.76 -7.78 -13.38
CA PHE A 159 2.58 -6.35 -13.15
C PHE A 159 1.31 -5.87 -13.84
N THR A 160 0.36 -5.37 -13.07
CA THR A 160 -0.99 -5.03 -13.54
C THR A 160 -1.22 -3.52 -13.47
N PRO A 161 -1.27 -2.81 -14.62
CA PRO A 161 -1.58 -1.40 -14.66
C PRO A 161 -2.98 -1.10 -14.11
N PHE A 162 -3.09 -0.06 -13.30
CA PHE A 162 -4.36 0.46 -12.78
C PHE A 162 -4.71 1.84 -13.37
N GLY A 163 -3.79 2.46 -14.09
CA GLY A 163 -3.97 3.77 -14.69
C GLY A 163 -2.91 4.09 -15.72
N ARG A 164 -3.02 5.29 -16.27
CA ARG A 164 -2.07 5.82 -17.25
C ARG A 164 -1.86 7.32 -17.07
N VAL A 165 -0.71 7.81 -17.44
CA VAL A 165 -0.44 9.25 -17.53
C VAL A 165 -1.28 9.84 -18.66
N ARG A 166 -2.18 10.76 -18.32
CA ARG A 166 -3.03 11.52 -19.23
C ARG A 166 -2.31 12.76 -19.77
N SER A 167 -1.50 13.40 -18.93
CA SER A 167 -0.66 14.54 -19.30
C SER A 167 0.57 14.62 -18.41
N GLY A 168 1.66 15.25 -18.91
CA GLY A 168 2.91 15.39 -18.17
C GLY A 168 3.87 14.22 -18.37
N MET A 169 3.80 13.48 -19.49
CA MET A 169 4.80 12.45 -19.81
C MET A 169 6.19 13.04 -20.06
N ASP A 170 6.27 14.24 -20.59
CA ASP A 170 7.50 15.03 -20.73
C ASP A 170 8.11 15.39 -19.36
N VAL A 171 7.26 15.69 -18.38
CA VAL A 171 7.68 15.90 -16.99
C VAL A 171 8.21 14.59 -16.38
N ALA A 172 7.54 13.46 -16.62
CA ALA A 172 7.98 12.16 -16.14
C ALA A 172 9.34 11.76 -16.76
N ASP A 173 9.57 12.06 -18.04
CA ASP A 173 10.86 11.82 -18.72
C ASP A 173 12.00 12.72 -18.21
N ALA A 174 11.67 13.93 -17.73
CA ALA A 174 12.60 14.89 -17.19
C ALA A 174 13.00 14.66 -15.72
N LEU A 175 12.40 13.65 -15.06
CA LEU A 175 12.76 13.28 -13.68
C LEU A 175 14.24 12.86 -13.61
N ASN A 176 14.91 13.28 -12.55
CA ASN A 176 16.32 13.00 -12.35
C ASN A 176 16.59 11.50 -12.26
N SER A 177 17.35 10.98 -13.22
CA SER A 177 17.74 9.56 -13.31
C SER A 177 19.19 9.29 -12.96
N GLU A 178 19.92 10.30 -12.45
CA GLU A 178 21.34 10.18 -12.13
C GLU A 178 21.61 9.07 -11.11
N TYR A 179 20.67 8.87 -10.19
CA TYR A 179 20.78 7.86 -9.14
C TYR A 179 20.13 6.51 -9.50
N GLY A 180 19.85 6.22 -10.75
CA GLY A 180 19.18 5.00 -11.22
C GLY A 180 19.67 3.69 -10.59
N GLU A 181 19.66 2.58 -11.32
CA GLU A 181 20.04 1.25 -10.76
C GLU A 181 21.46 1.20 -10.21
N THR A 182 22.38 2.02 -10.76
CA THR A 182 23.79 2.00 -10.43
C THR A 182 24.18 3.03 -9.37
N ALA A 183 23.38 4.06 -9.20
CA ALA A 183 23.70 5.15 -8.29
C ALA A 183 23.51 4.73 -6.83
N GLY A 184 24.59 4.82 -6.07
CA GLY A 184 24.59 4.50 -4.65
C GLY A 184 24.24 3.05 -4.31
N GLY A 185 23.94 2.21 -5.30
CA GLY A 185 23.66 0.77 -5.12
C GLY A 185 22.50 0.44 -4.18
N GLY A 186 21.68 1.43 -3.78
CA GLY A 186 20.95 1.32 -2.54
C GLY A 186 19.43 1.27 -2.63
N ILE A 187 18.82 1.86 -3.66
CA ILE A 187 17.36 2.12 -3.61
C ILE A 187 16.54 1.11 -4.43
N ARG A 188 17.16 0.17 -5.10
CA ARG A 188 16.48 -0.89 -5.86
C ARG A 188 15.83 -1.93 -4.95
N ALA A 189 14.95 -2.77 -5.51
CA ALA A 189 14.34 -3.90 -4.81
C ALA A 189 15.38 -4.74 -4.02
N GLY A 190 15.05 -5.09 -2.78
CA GLY A 190 15.93 -5.81 -1.86
C GLY A 190 16.98 -4.97 -1.14
N LYS A 191 17.10 -3.67 -1.46
CA LYS A 191 18.07 -2.75 -0.82
C LYS A 191 17.41 -1.45 -0.33
N GLN A 192 16.13 -1.50 0.02
CA GLN A 192 15.36 -0.30 0.41
C GLN A 192 15.35 -0.06 1.94
N GLN A 193 15.97 -0.91 2.73
CA GLN A 193 15.94 -0.80 4.20
C GLN A 193 16.42 0.58 4.70
N PRO A 194 17.54 1.15 4.22
CA PRO A 194 17.97 2.48 4.65
C PRO A 194 16.94 3.59 4.36
N LEU A 195 16.18 3.47 3.25
CA LEU A 195 15.09 4.39 2.93
C LEU A 195 13.93 4.26 3.94
N PHE A 196 13.56 3.04 4.32
CA PHE A 196 12.52 2.82 5.33
C PHE A 196 12.95 3.30 6.72
N ASP A 197 14.23 3.18 7.05
CA ASP A 197 14.75 3.59 8.36
C ASP A 197 15.00 5.09 8.48
N GLY A 198 15.45 5.72 7.38
CA GLY A 198 15.89 7.11 7.39
C GLY A 198 14.97 8.11 6.68
N GLY A 199 14.03 7.62 5.89
CA GLY A 199 13.03 8.44 5.18
C GLY A 199 13.67 9.55 4.31
N ASN A 200 12.95 10.67 4.20
CA ASN A 200 13.42 11.81 3.41
C ASN A 200 14.75 12.39 3.94
N ALA A 201 14.98 12.40 5.26
CA ALA A 201 16.22 12.92 5.83
C ALA A 201 17.45 12.12 5.33
N TRP A 202 17.31 10.81 5.15
CA TRP A 202 18.36 9.99 4.56
C TRP A 202 18.49 10.25 3.06
N LEU A 203 17.37 10.30 2.32
CA LEU A 203 17.38 10.57 0.89
C LEU A 203 17.99 11.92 0.55
N ASP A 204 17.65 12.99 1.28
CA ASP A 204 18.14 14.35 1.02
C ASP A 204 19.64 14.47 1.29
N ARG A 205 20.20 13.64 2.19
CA ARG A 205 21.64 13.59 2.45
C ARG A 205 22.39 12.77 1.40
N GLU A 206 21.89 11.57 1.06
CA GLU A 206 22.59 10.63 0.19
C GLU A 206 22.30 10.88 -1.31
N PHE A 207 21.11 11.42 -1.62
CA PHE A 207 20.60 11.61 -2.97
C PHE A 207 19.93 12.99 -3.16
N PRO A 208 20.63 14.11 -2.91
CA PRO A 208 20.05 15.46 -2.78
C PRO A 208 19.37 15.99 -4.05
N ARG A 209 19.56 15.36 -5.21
CA ARG A 209 18.97 15.79 -6.48
C ARG A 209 17.76 14.94 -6.92
N LEU A 210 17.24 14.09 -6.04
CA LEU A 210 16.00 13.38 -6.34
C LEU A 210 14.83 14.34 -6.52
N ASP A 211 14.09 14.16 -7.59
CA ASP A 211 12.83 14.84 -7.77
C ASP A 211 11.77 14.29 -6.82
N ARG A 212 10.75 15.12 -6.53
CA ARG A 212 9.72 14.77 -5.56
C ARG A 212 8.31 15.11 -6.05
N ILE A 213 7.35 14.42 -5.50
CA ILE A 213 5.94 14.80 -5.50
C ILE A 213 5.77 15.79 -4.35
N VAL A 214 5.47 17.06 -4.66
CA VAL A 214 5.17 18.06 -3.65
C VAL A 214 3.82 17.76 -3.00
N ARG A 215 2.85 17.38 -3.85
CA ARG A 215 1.50 17.02 -3.42
C ARG A 215 0.84 16.11 -4.44
N ALA A 216 0.04 15.15 -3.94
CA ALA A 216 -0.86 14.33 -4.74
C ALA A 216 -2.32 14.64 -4.38
N LYS A 217 -3.20 14.80 -5.37
CA LYS A 217 -4.62 15.10 -5.13
C LYS A 217 -5.53 14.46 -6.18
N VAL A 218 -6.67 13.94 -5.75
CA VAL A 218 -7.76 13.56 -6.64
C VAL A 218 -8.36 14.84 -7.24
N MET A 219 -8.49 14.88 -8.55
CA MET A 219 -9.12 16.00 -9.25
C MET A 219 -10.65 15.87 -9.16
N LYS A 220 -11.31 17.02 -9.01
CA LYS A 220 -12.79 17.11 -8.99
C LYS A 220 -13.36 17.19 -10.40
#